data_2f9e5a5dc991f7d361814102caaef9e0
#
_entry.id   2f9e5a5dc991f7d361814102caaef9e0
#
_cell.length_a   1.000
_cell.length_b   1.000
_cell.length_c   1.000
_cell.angle_alpha   90.00
_cell.angle_beta   90.00
_cell.angle_gamma   90.00
#
_symmetry.space_group_name_H-M   'P 1'
#
loop_
_entity.id
_entity.type
_entity.pdbx_description
1 polymer ?
#
loop_
_entity_poly.entity_id
_entity_poly.type
_entity_poly.pdbx_seq_one_letter_code
_entity_poly.pdbx_strand_id
1 'polypeptide(L)'
;NGAIGGAFIYTNEDTVSVGIVATMSEVIKQDIPVYQMLENFKNRPEIAPVIRGGKLVEYSGHVVPEGGLKMMPELVGNGVIVAGDAAMMCMNLGYTVRGMDLAIAAGQIAGKAAAQALDAGDTSKAGLQCYKTMLDDSFVMRDMKQYQNFPEFLEECPRMFNEYPEMIRDIMNPMFIVDGKPRQSMKKMAMGPVKKVG
;
A
#
# COMPACT_ATOMS: atom_id res chain seq x y z
N ASN A 1 -0.91 15.70 -9.20
CA ASN A 1 -0.50 15.44 -10.59
C ASN A 1 -1.17 14.19 -11.19
N GLY A 2 -2.04 13.47 -10.44
CA GLY A 2 -2.79 12.32 -10.94
C GLY A 2 -1.99 11.02 -11.12
N ALA A 3 -0.74 10.98 -10.68
CA ALA A 3 0.06 9.76 -10.70
C ALA A 3 -0.43 8.75 -9.65
N ILE A 4 -0.47 7.47 -10.02
CA ILE A 4 -0.77 6.38 -9.09
C ILE A 4 0.36 6.28 -8.07
N GLY A 5 0.02 6.40 -6.81
CA GLY A 5 0.98 6.39 -5.72
C GLY A 5 0.38 6.86 -4.42
N GLY A 6 1.22 7.16 -3.47
CA GLY A 6 0.82 7.63 -2.15
C GLY A 6 1.98 8.28 -1.40
N ALA A 7 1.70 8.63 -0.16
CA ALA A 7 2.70 9.16 0.75
C ALA A 7 2.47 8.58 2.15
N PHE A 8 3.50 8.57 2.95
CA PHE A 8 3.42 8.10 4.32
C PHE A 8 4.16 9.03 5.28
N ILE A 9 3.67 9.08 6.51
CA ILE A 9 4.34 9.67 7.66
C ILE A 9 4.21 8.66 8.79
N TYR A 10 5.34 8.14 9.25
CA TYR A 10 5.39 7.27 10.43
C TYR A 10 6.05 7.99 11.58
N THR A 11 5.39 8.00 12.73
CA THR A 11 5.95 8.50 13.98
C THR A 11 6.70 7.36 14.68
N ASN A 12 8.00 7.56 14.88
CA ASN A 12 8.84 6.68 15.67
C ASN A 12 9.02 7.28 17.08
N GLU A 13 9.84 6.68 17.92
CA GLU A 13 10.02 7.14 19.29
C GLU A 13 10.56 8.58 19.36
N ASP A 14 11.58 8.90 18.57
CA ASP A 14 12.26 10.21 18.55
C ASP A 14 12.45 10.78 17.13
N THR A 15 11.93 10.10 16.11
CA THR A 15 12.06 10.47 14.72
C THR A 15 10.73 10.39 13.97
N VAL A 16 10.70 10.93 12.78
CA VAL A 16 9.56 10.82 11.85
C VAL A 16 10.08 10.32 10.50
N SER A 17 9.51 9.24 10.00
CA SER A 17 9.78 8.75 8.65
C SER A 17 8.77 9.33 7.68
N VAL A 18 9.26 10.06 6.67
CA VAL A 18 8.42 10.74 5.66
C VAL A 18 8.82 10.24 4.29
N GLY A 19 7.87 9.77 3.50
CA GLY A 19 8.17 9.26 2.18
C GLY A 19 7.01 9.35 1.21
N ILE A 20 7.34 9.09 -0.06
CA ILE A 20 6.37 8.90 -1.14
C ILE A 20 6.57 7.54 -1.78
N VAL A 21 5.50 6.99 -2.30
CA VAL A 21 5.49 5.79 -3.14
C VAL A 21 4.82 6.15 -4.46
N ALA A 22 5.41 5.77 -5.57
CA ALA A 22 4.83 5.97 -6.89
C ALA A 22 5.13 4.79 -7.80
N THR A 23 4.17 4.39 -8.62
CA THR A 23 4.38 3.36 -9.64
C THR A 23 5.42 3.83 -10.67
N MET A 24 6.34 2.95 -11.04
CA MET A 24 7.42 3.32 -11.97
C MET A 24 6.89 3.78 -13.33
N SER A 25 5.81 3.16 -13.83
CA SER A 25 5.15 3.57 -15.07
C SER A 25 4.62 5.01 -15.02
N GLU A 26 4.21 5.48 -13.85
CA GLU A 26 3.75 6.86 -13.65
C GLU A 26 4.92 7.84 -13.45
N VAL A 27 5.97 7.40 -12.74
CA VAL A 27 7.19 8.21 -12.56
C VAL A 27 7.82 8.58 -13.90
N ILE A 28 7.87 7.64 -14.85
CA ILE A 28 8.43 7.87 -16.19
C ILE A 28 7.65 8.95 -16.97
N LYS A 29 6.36 9.11 -16.70
CA LYS A 29 5.50 10.11 -17.36
C LYS A 29 5.60 11.50 -16.74
N GLN A 30 6.28 11.64 -15.59
CA GLN A 30 6.40 12.92 -14.91
C GLN A 30 7.61 13.72 -15.41
N ASP A 31 7.44 15.05 -15.52
CA ASP A 31 8.52 15.97 -15.90
C ASP A 31 9.48 16.29 -14.74
N ILE A 32 9.22 15.75 -13.54
CA ILE A 32 10.03 15.99 -12.35
C ILE A 32 10.59 14.68 -11.79
N PRO A 33 11.82 14.67 -11.28
CA PRO A 33 12.40 13.47 -10.68
C PRO A 33 11.75 13.12 -9.33
N VAL A 34 11.86 11.85 -8.93
CA VAL A 34 11.24 11.33 -7.71
C VAL A 34 11.63 12.09 -6.46
N TYR A 35 12.90 12.47 -6.32
CA TYR A 35 13.35 13.27 -5.17
C TYR A 35 12.64 14.63 -5.10
N GLN A 36 12.37 15.26 -6.26
CA GLN A 36 11.63 16.53 -6.28
C GLN A 36 10.15 16.32 -5.89
N MET A 37 9.56 15.17 -6.22
CA MET A 37 8.21 14.82 -5.74
C MET A 37 8.18 14.75 -4.21
N LEU A 38 9.21 14.15 -3.59
CA LEU A 38 9.34 14.09 -2.13
C LEU A 38 9.49 15.48 -1.52
N GLU A 39 10.34 16.34 -2.10
CA GLU A 39 10.49 17.72 -1.63
C GLU A 39 9.18 18.52 -1.78
N ASN A 40 8.46 18.36 -2.88
CA ASN A 40 7.16 18.99 -3.08
C ASN A 40 6.14 18.50 -2.02
N PHE A 41 6.16 17.21 -1.68
CA PHE A 41 5.32 16.65 -0.62
C PHE A 41 5.66 17.25 0.75
N LYS A 42 6.93 17.29 1.11
CA LYS A 42 7.43 17.86 2.38
C LYS A 42 7.05 19.34 2.55
N ASN A 43 6.99 20.09 1.46
CA ASN A 43 6.65 21.51 1.47
C ASN A 43 5.14 21.81 1.45
N ARG A 44 4.26 20.81 1.46
CA ARG A 44 2.82 21.05 1.55
C ARG A 44 2.45 21.67 2.90
N PRO A 45 1.47 22.58 2.94
CA PRO A 45 1.03 23.26 4.17
C PRO A 45 0.64 22.28 5.29
N GLU A 46 0.11 21.13 4.92
CA GLU A 46 -0.33 20.10 5.87
C GLU A 46 0.84 19.28 6.43
N ILE A 47 1.95 19.17 5.69
CA ILE A 47 3.09 18.31 6.01
C ILE A 47 4.22 19.11 6.66
N ALA A 48 4.55 20.28 6.11
CA ALA A 48 5.67 21.10 6.56
C ALA A 48 5.68 21.39 8.08
N PRO A 49 4.55 21.66 8.75
CA PRO A 49 4.53 21.88 10.20
C PRO A 49 4.97 20.65 11.02
N VAL A 50 4.69 19.44 10.52
CA VAL A 50 5.02 18.17 11.21
C VAL A 50 6.53 17.92 11.26
N ILE A 51 7.26 18.34 10.22
CA ILE A 51 8.70 18.09 10.07
C ILE A 51 9.57 19.32 10.31
N ARG A 52 8.94 20.48 10.54
CA ARG A 52 9.66 21.76 10.72
C ARG A 52 10.63 21.71 11.89
N GLY A 53 11.87 22.12 11.65
CA GLY A 53 12.94 22.12 12.65
C GLY A 53 13.61 20.76 12.83
N GLY A 54 13.13 19.71 12.16
CA GLY A 54 13.77 18.42 12.14
C GLY A 54 15.12 18.44 11.41
N LYS A 55 16.01 17.53 11.78
CA LYS A 55 17.29 17.28 11.13
C LYS A 55 17.17 15.99 10.32
N LEU A 56 17.63 16.01 9.07
CA LEU A 56 17.72 14.80 8.26
C LEU A 56 18.70 13.82 8.92
N VAL A 57 18.19 12.64 9.29
CA VAL A 57 18.98 11.56 9.90
C VAL A 57 19.41 10.56 8.84
N GLU A 58 18.49 10.18 7.95
CA GLU A 58 18.72 9.21 6.88
C GLU A 58 17.88 9.55 5.66
N TYR A 59 18.39 9.21 4.47
CA TYR A 59 17.68 9.28 3.20
C TYR A 59 17.95 8.00 2.41
N SER A 60 16.89 7.35 1.96
CA SER A 60 16.99 6.14 1.14
C SER A 60 15.83 6.03 0.16
N GLY A 61 15.98 5.17 -0.83
CA GLY A 61 14.94 4.86 -1.80
C GLY A 61 15.10 3.44 -2.32
N HIS A 62 13.99 2.72 -2.49
CA HIS A 62 13.96 1.36 -2.99
C HIS A 62 12.86 1.20 -4.02
N VAL A 63 13.01 0.17 -4.85
CA VAL A 63 11.93 -0.37 -5.67
C VAL A 63 11.36 -1.58 -4.95
N VAL A 64 10.05 -1.60 -4.75
CA VAL A 64 9.33 -2.71 -4.11
C VAL A 64 8.35 -3.34 -5.11
N PRO A 65 8.19 -4.68 -5.11
CA PRO A 65 7.23 -5.33 -5.97
C PRO A 65 5.81 -5.13 -5.43
N GLU A 66 4.88 -4.76 -6.29
CA GLU A 66 3.47 -4.52 -5.97
C GLU A 66 2.54 -5.37 -6.85
N GLY A 67 3.01 -6.55 -7.26
CA GLY A 67 2.32 -7.38 -8.25
C GLY A 67 1.12 -8.15 -7.74
N GLY A 68 0.96 -8.30 -6.43
CA GLY A 68 -0.13 -9.05 -5.83
C GLY A 68 -0.17 -10.53 -6.22
N LEU A 69 -1.31 -11.18 -6.00
CA LEU A 69 -1.46 -12.63 -6.16
C LEU A 69 -1.14 -13.14 -7.57
N LYS A 70 -1.50 -12.40 -8.61
CA LYS A 70 -1.33 -12.83 -10.01
C LYS A 70 0.13 -12.87 -10.47
N MET A 71 1.01 -12.16 -9.77
CA MET A 71 2.46 -12.12 -10.05
C MET A 71 3.27 -12.93 -9.05
N MET A 72 2.62 -13.68 -8.16
CA MET A 72 3.30 -14.51 -7.17
C MET A 72 4.13 -15.60 -7.85
N PRO A 73 5.43 -15.71 -7.52
CA PRO A 73 6.31 -16.74 -8.09
C PRO A 73 6.03 -18.12 -7.48
N GLU A 74 6.76 -19.14 -7.94
CA GLU A 74 6.81 -20.42 -7.22
C GLU A 74 7.42 -20.21 -5.83
N LEU A 75 6.69 -20.59 -4.80
CA LEU A 75 7.02 -20.27 -3.40
C LEU A 75 8.01 -21.26 -2.77
N VAL A 76 8.19 -22.45 -3.34
CA VAL A 76 9.06 -23.49 -2.81
C VAL A 76 9.90 -24.13 -3.90
N GLY A 77 11.15 -24.40 -3.57
CA GLY A 77 12.11 -25.16 -4.38
C GLY A 77 12.85 -26.17 -3.51
N ASN A 78 13.85 -26.86 -4.08
CA ASN A 78 14.70 -27.73 -3.29
C ASN A 78 15.60 -26.89 -2.38
N GLY A 79 15.38 -26.96 -1.06
CA GLY A 79 16.09 -26.19 -0.06
C GLY A 79 15.73 -24.69 -0.02
N VAL A 80 14.64 -24.25 -0.67
CA VAL A 80 14.29 -22.82 -0.79
C VAL A 80 12.81 -22.60 -0.50
N ILE A 81 12.54 -21.58 0.32
CA ILE A 81 11.21 -20.99 0.53
C ILE A 81 11.29 -19.49 0.19
N VAL A 82 10.31 -18.99 -0.53
CA VAL A 82 10.17 -17.56 -0.88
C VAL A 82 8.99 -16.96 -0.09
N ALA A 83 9.21 -15.84 0.60
CA ALA A 83 8.21 -15.20 1.44
C ALA A 83 8.31 -13.66 1.35
N GLY A 84 7.27 -12.96 1.82
CA GLY A 84 7.23 -11.51 1.86
C GLY A 84 7.26 -10.86 0.48
N ASP A 85 7.95 -9.73 0.35
CA ASP A 85 8.03 -8.96 -0.89
C ASP A 85 8.62 -9.77 -2.05
N ALA A 86 9.60 -10.64 -1.78
CA ALA A 86 10.16 -11.55 -2.78
C ALA A 86 9.11 -12.50 -3.37
N ALA A 87 8.03 -12.76 -2.63
CA ALA A 87 6.88 -13.55 -3.06
C ALA A 87 5.71 -12.69 -3.56
N MET A 88 5.93 -11.40 -3.85
CA MET A 88 4.88 -10.45 -4.25
C MET A 88 3.77 -10.26 -3.19
N MET A 89 4.06 -10.50 -1.91
CA MET A 89 3.10 -10.35 -0.81
C MET A 89 2.99 -8.88 -0.39
N CYS A 90 2.59 -8.06 -1.33
CA CYS A 90 2.32 -6.64 -1.13
C CYS A 90 1.02 -6.27 -1.84
N MET A 91 0.19 -5.48 -1.19
CA MET A 91 -1.11 -5.05 -1.72
C MET A 91 -1.26 -3.54 -1.58
N ASN A 92 -1.59 -2.87 -2.69
CA ASN A 92 -2.08 -1.51 -2.69
C ASN A 92 -3.61 -1.52 -2.78
N LEU A 93 -4.27 -0.97 -1.77
CA LEU A 93 -5.73 -0.90 -1.68
C LEU A 93 -6.25 0.52 -1.98
N GLY A 94 -5.42 1.39 -2.55
CA GLY A 94 -5.75 2.78 -2.85
C GLY A 94 -5.70 3.71 -1.63
N TYR A 95 -6.21 3.29 -0.49
CA TYR A 95 -6.21 4.04 0.78
C TYR A 95 -5.11 3.58 1.75
N THR A 96 -4.52 2.44 1.52
CA THR A 96 -3.38 1.89 2.29
C THR A 96 -2.59 0.90 1.45
N VAL A 97 -1.29 0.84 1.72
CA VAL A 97 -0.41 -0.21 1.20
C VAL A 97 -0.07 -1.16 2.34
N ARG A 98 -0.25 -2.46 2.10
CA ARG A 98 0.04 -3.53 3.04
C ARG A 98 1.12 -4.44 2.49
N GLY A 99 2.18 -4.61 3.23
CA GLY A 99 3.31 -5.49 2.89
C GLY A 99 3.98 -6.02 4.15
N MET A 100 4.25 -5.16 5.14
CA MET A 100 4.95 -5.54 6.37
C MET A 100 4.23 -6.64 7.16
N ASP A 101 2.94 -6.52 7.37
CA ASP A 101 2.12 -7.51 8.09
C ASP A 101 2.05 -8.85 7.34
N LEU A 102 1.95 -8.80 6.02
CA LEU A 102 1.97 -10.00 5.16
C LEU A 102 3.35 -10.67 5.18
N ALA A 103 4.43 -9.88 5.10
CA ALA A 103 5.79 -10.38 5.15
C ALA A 103 6.14 -11.02 6.50
N ILE A 104 5.74 -10.39 7.62
CA ILE A 104 5.95 -10.93 8.98
C ILE A 104 5.21 -12.26 9.13
N ALA A 105 3.94 -12.32 8.75
CA ALA A 105 3.15 -13.54 8.88
C ALA A 105 3.67 -14.66 7.97
N ALA A 106 3.98 -14.35 6.72
CA ALA A 106 4.54 -15.32 5.77
C ALA A 106 5.92 -15.82 6.23
N GLY A 107 6.77 -14.94 6.77
CA GLY A 107 8.05 -15.30 7.35
C GLY A 107 7.92 -16.24 8.57
N GLN A 108 6.95 -15.99 9.44
CA GLN A 108 6.65 -16.87 10.56
C GLN A 108 6.19 -18.27 10.09
N ILE A 109 5.33 -18.32 9.07
CA ILE A 109 4.87 -19.58 8.47
C ILE A 109 6.03 -20.31 7.79
N ALA A 110 6.88 -19.58 7.06
CA ALA A 110 8.07 -20.13 6.41
C ALA A 110 9.04 -20.76 7.43
N GLY A 111 9.28 -20.07 8.55
CA GLY A 111 10.11 -20.60 9.64
C GLY A 111 9.56 -21.90 10.25
N LYS A 112 8.23 -21.99 10.46
CA LYS A 112 7.58 -23.23 10.93
C LYS A 112 7.70 -24.36 9.92
N ALA A 113 7.45 -24.08 8.64
CA ALA A 113 7.56 -25.07 7.58
C ALA A 113 8.99 -25.57 7.40
N ALA A 114 9.98 -24.68 7.46
CA ALA A 114 11.39 -25.05 7.41
C ALA A 114 11.79 -25.96 8.58
N ALA A 115 11.36 -25.66 9.81
CA ALA A 115 11.60 -26.49 10.98
C ALA A 115 11.00 -27.89 10.78
N GLN A 116 9.75 -28.00 10.34
CA GLN A 116 9.11 -29.29 10.06
C GLN A 116 9.83 -30.11 8.99
N ALA A 117 10.28 -29.46 7.91
CA ALA A 117 11.02 -30.14 6.84
C ALA A 117 12.38 -30.65 7.31
N LEU A 118 13.07 -29.88 8.15
CA LEU A 118 14.34 -30.27 8.77
C LEU A 118 14.16 -31.46 9.73
N ASP A 119 13.15 -31.40 10.58
CA ASP A 119 12.83 -32.50 11.53
C ASP A 119 12.46 -33.79 10.79
N ALA A 120 11.79 -33.68 9.64
CA ALA A 120 11.46 -34.79 8.76
C ALA A 120 12.65 -35.29 7.90
N GLY A 121 13.76 -34.55 7.88
CA GLY A 121 14.90 -34.86 7.02
C GLY A 121 14.64 -34.67 5.52
N ASP A 122 13.58 -33.95 5.14
CA ASP A 122 13.21 -33.71 3.74
C ASP A 122 13.06 -32.22 3.45
N THR A 123 14.11 -31.62 2.93
CA THR A 123 14.12 -30.20 2.46
C THR A 123 13.90 -30.08 0.95
N SER A 124 13.48 -31.15 0.29
CA SER A 124 13.11 -31.11 -1.13
C SER A 124 11.88 -30.22 -1.36
N LYS A 125 11.58 -29.91 -2.62
CA LYS A 125 10.35 -29.18 -2.98
C LYS A 125 9.09 -29.89 -2.43
N ALA A 126 9.10 -31.22 -2.35
CA ALA A 126 8.00 -32.01 -1.81
C ALA A 126 7.87 -31.83 -0.30
N GLY A 127 8.97 -31.94 0.45
CA GLY A 127 8.98 -31.73 1.90
C GLY A 127 8.60 -30.32 2.31
N LEU A 128 9.00 -29.31 1.53
CA LEU A 128 8.67 -27.90 1.77
C LEU A 128 7.24 -27.50 1.33
N GLN A 129 6.47 -28.40 0.70
CA GLN A 129 5.09 -28.11 0.27
C GLN A 129 4.17 -27.76 1.44
N CYS A 130 4.51 -28.19 2.67
CA CYS A 130 3.79 -27.81 3.88
C CYS A 130 3.70 -26.29 4.07
N TYR A 131 4.70 -25.54 3.60
CA TYR A 131 4.65 -24.07 3.60
C TYR A 131 3.44 -23.52 2.81
N LYS A 132 3.22 -24.03 1.59
CA LYS A 132 2.10 -23.58 0.77
C LYS A 132 0.75 -23.92 1.43
N THR A 133 0.63 -25.10 2.01
CA THR A 133 -0.59 -25.50 2.74
C THR A 133 -0.86 -24.58 3.91
N MET A 134 0.12 -24.32 4.78
CA MET A 134 -0.03 -23.41 5.92
C MET A 134 -0.32 -21.97 5.47
N LEU A 135 0.29 -21.53 4.38
CA LEU A 135 0.09 -20.20 3.84
C LEU A 135 -1.32 -20.03 3.28
N ASP A 136 -1.83 -21.04 2.56
CA ASP A 136 -3.20 -21.04 2.01
C ASP A 136 -4.27 -20.95 3.10
N ASP A 137 -4.04 -21.55 4.26
CA ASP A 137 -4.93 -21.49 5.43
C ASP A 137 -4.81 -20.17 6.22
N SER A 138 -3.82 -19.34 5.90
CA SER A 138 -3.55 -18.09 6.61
C SER A 138 -4.40 -16.92 6.12
N PHE A 139 -4.42 -15.83 6.91
CA PHE A 139 -5.04 -14.58 6.49
C PHE A 139 -4.28 -13.96 5.29
N VAL A 140 -2.98 -14.22 5.14
CA VAL A 140 -2.18 -13.71 4.03
C VAL A 140 -2.80 -14.08 2.70
N MET A 141 -3.03 -15.39 2.46
CA MET A 141 -3.62 -15.85 1.22
C MET A 141 -5.10 -15.52 1.08
N ARG A 142 -5.84 -15.42 2.18
CA ARG A 142 -7.24 -14.96 2.12
C ARG A 142 -7.34 -13.53 1.64
N ASP A 143 -6.53 -12.63 2.19
CA ASP A 143 -6.49 -11.23 1.78
C ASP A 143 -5.97 -11.09 0.35
N MET A 144 -4.87 -11.77 0.00
CA MET A 144 -4.33 -11.77 -1.36
C MET A 144 -5.36 -12.22 -2.41
N LYS A 145 -6.14 -13.27 -2.11
CA LYS A 145 -7.21 -13.77 -2.99
C LYS A 145 -8.38 -12.78 -3.08
N GLN A 146 -8.77 -12.18 -1.96
CA GLN A 146 -9.86 -11.21 -1.91
C GLN A 146 -9.58 -9.98 -2.78
N TYR A 147 -8.34 -9.49 -2.76
CA TYR A 147 -7.94 -8.26 -3.45
C TYR A 147 -7.15 -8.50 -4.74
N GLN A 148 -7.14 -9.72 -5.27
CA GLN A 148 -6.33 -10.11 -6.43
C GLN A 148 -6.53 -9.27 -7.70
N ASN A 149 -7.68 -8.63 -7.87
CA ASN A 149 -8.01 -7.78 -9.02
C ASN A 149 -7.79 -6.28 -8.73
N PHE A 150 -7.34 -5.93 -7.53
CA PHE A 150 -7.21 -4.53 -7.13
C PHE A 150 -6.10 -3.78 -7.89
N PRO A 151 -4.93 -4.38 -8.20
CA PRO A 151 -3.92 -3.72 -9.00
C PRO A 151 -4.44 -3.26 -10.36
N GLU A 152 -5.12 -4.13 -11.09
CA GLU A 152 -5.74 -3.80 -12.38
C GLU A 152 -6.81 -2.72 -12.25
N PHE A 153 -7.67 -2.83 -11.23
CA PHE A 153 -8.68 -1.81 -10.94
C PHE A 153 -8.07 -0.43 -10.71
N LEU A 154 -6.95 -0.32 -10.00
CA LEU A 154 -6.27 0.96 -9.75
C LEU A 154 -5.69 1.56 -11.04
N GLU A 155 -5.15 0.73 -11.93
CA GLU A 155 -4.64 1.17 -13.23
C GLU A 155 -5.78 1.63 -14.16
N GLU A 156 -6.92 0.95 -14.13
CA GLU A 156 -8.09 1.28 -14.96
C GLU A 156 -8.91 2.46 -14.40
N CYS A 157 -8.76 2.81 -13.12
CA CYS A 157 -9.53 3.86 -12.47
C CYS A 157 -8.65 4.99 -11.90
N PRO A 158 -7.99 5.81 -12.76
CA PRO A 158 -7.13 6.91 -12.29
C PRO A 158 -7.89 7.96 -11.49
N ARG A 159 -9.21 8.01 -11.61
CA ARG A 159 -10.11 8.90 -10.85
C ARG A 159 -10.05 8.66 -9.33
N MET A 160 -9.60 7.47 -8.89
CA MET A 160 -9.34 7.14 -7.49
C MET A 160 -8.30 8.06 -6.83
N PHE A 161 -7.37 8.61 -7.61
CA PHE A 161 -6.25 9.41 -7.10
C PHE A 161 -6.42 10.92 -7.30
N ASN A 162 -7.49 11.36 -7.96
CA ASN A 162 -7.76 12.78 -8.20
C ASN A 162 -9.22 13.17 -7.92
N GLU A 163 -10.17 12.73 -8.72
CA GLU A 163 -11.55 13.18 -8.67
C GLU A 163 -12.31 12.67 -7.44
N TYR A 164 -12.16 11.39 -7.09
CA TYR A 164 -12.90 10.80 -5.96
C TYR A 164 -12.47 11.35 -4.60
N PRO A 165 -11.18 11.58 -4.29
CA PRO A 165 -10.79 12.24 -3.07
C PRO A 165 -11.36 13.66 -2.93
N GLU A 166 -11.40 14.43 -4.03
CA GLU A 166 -12.02 15.76 -4.05
C GLU A 166 -13.52 15.67 -3.84
N MET A 167 -14.19 14.76 -4.50
CA MET A 167 -15.62 14.53 -4.30
C MET A 167 -15.94 14.17 -2.84
N ILE A 168 -15.16 13.27 -2.23
CA ILE A 168 -15.33 12.88 -0.82
C ILE A 168 -15.12 14.09 0.08
N ARG A 169 -14.07 14.88 -0.13
CA ARG A 169 -13.82 16.13 0.60
C ARG A 169 -15.01 17.08 0.49
N ASP A 170 -15.51 17.28 -0.72
CA ASP A 170 -16.62 18.21 -0.99
C ASP A 170 -17.95 17.74 -0.39
N ILE A 171 -18.13 16.44 -0.18
CA ILE A 171 -19.26 15.87 0.56
C ILE A 171 -19.06 16.02 2.07
N MET A 172 -17.87 15.69 2.57
CA MET A 172 -17.62 15.60 4.01
C MET A 172 -17.45 16.97 4.67
N ASN A 173 -16.72 17.90 4.04
CA ASN A 173 -16.45 19.21 4.64
C ASN A 173 -17.73 19.96 5.10
N PRO A 174 -18.79 20.08 4.29
CA PRO A 174 -20.01 20.77 4.73
C PRO A 174 -20.71 20.10 5.92
N MET A 175 -20.44 18.83 6.17
CA MET A 175 -21.03 18.12 7.32
C MET A 175 -20.48 18.61 8.67
N PHE A 176 -19.24 19.12 8.68
CA PHE A 176 -18.54 19.53 9.89
C PHE A 176 -18.44 21.04 10.07
N ILE A 177 -18.81 21.83 9.05
CA ILE A 177 -18.81 23.29 9.15
C ILE A 177 -20.08 23.75 9.87
N VAL A 178 -19.91 24.59 10.90
CA VAL A 178 -20.99 25.26 11.63
C VAL A 178 -20.87 26.75 11.34
N ASP A 179 -21.69 27.25 10.41
CA ASP A 179 -21.67 28.66 9.92
C ASP A 179 -22.92 29.47 10.30
N GLY A 180 -23.74 28.95 11.21
CA GLY A 180 -24.97 29.60 11.65
C GLY A 180 -26.14 29.49 10.67
N LYS A 181 -25.98 28.83 9.52
CA LYS A 181 -27.08 28.62 8.56
C LYS A 181 -27.81 27.28 8.81
N PRO A 182 -29.07 27.17 8.38
CA PRO A 182 -29.80 25.91 8.46
C PRO A 182 -29.07 24.77 7.71
N ARG A 183 -28.96 23.62 8.36
CA ARG A 183 -28.35 22.44 7.76
C ARG A 183 -29.15 21.94 6.55
N GLN A 184 -28.43 21.62 5.49
CA GLN A 184 -28.98 20.89 4.35
C GLN A 184 -29.09 19.40 4.67
N SER A 185 -30.01 18.69 3.99
CA SER A 185 -30.05 17.23 4.11
C SER A 185 -28.77 16.60 3.52
N MET A 186 -28.34 15.48 4.09
CA MET A 186 -27.16 14.74 3.60
C MET A 186 -27.28 14.40 2.11
N LYS A 187 -28.47 14.01 1.66
CA LYS A 187 -28.73 13.75 0.23
C LYS A 187 -28.40 14.97 -0.65
N LYS A 188 -28.83 16.17 -0.22
CA LYS A 188 -28.58 17.40 -0.99
C LYS A 188 -27.11 17.78 -0.99
N MET A 189 -26.39 17.60 0.12
CA MET A 189 -24.95 17.83 0.22
C MET A 189 -24.14 16.88 -0.67
N ALA A 190 -24.52 15.61 -0.75
CA ALA A 190 -23.83 14.61 -1.55
C ALA A 190 -24.12 14.72 -3.06
N MET A 191 -25.36 15.06 -3.45
CA MET A 191 -25.78 15.03 -4.87
C MET A 191 -25.02 16.02 -5.77
N GLY A 192 -24.60 17.17 -5.24
CA GLY A 192 -23.83 18.15 -6.00
C GLY A 192 -22.44 17.61 -6.42
N PRO A 193 -21.60 17.23 -5.47
CA PRO A 193 -20.28 16.63 -5.76
C PRO A 193 -20.36 15.35 -6.61
N VAL A 194 -21.30 14.45 -6.31
CA VAL A 194 -21.46 13.19 -7.09
C VAL A 194 -21.78 13.49 -8.55
N LYS A 195 -22.67 14.46 -8.85
CA LYS A 195 -22.99 14.83 -10.22
C LYS A 195 -21.86 15.48 -11.02
N LYS A 196 -20.83 16.01 -10.34
CA LYS A 196 -19.66 16.58 -11.02
C LYS A 196 -18.71 15.50 -11.54
N VAL A 197 -18.73 14.33 -10.90
CA VAL A 197 -17.81 13.22 -11.17
C VAL A 197 -18.47 12.10 -11.98
N GLY A 198 -19.78 11.97 -11.93
CA GLY A 198 -20.58 11.04 -12.78
C GLY A 198 -21.01 11.72 -14.05
#